data_3a18fb8f2bf59c9d2eed918573584856
#
_entry.id   3a18fb8f2bf59c9d2eed918573584856
#
_cell.length_a   1.000
_cell.length_b   1.000
_cell.length_c   1.000
_cell.angle_alpha   90.00
_cell.angle_beta   90.00
_cell.angle_gamma   90.00
#
_symmetry.space_group_name_H-M   'P 1'
#
loop_
_entity.id
_entity.type
_entity.pdbx_description
1 polymer ?
#
loop_
_entity_poly.entity_id
_entity_poly.type
_entity_poly.pdbx_seq_one_letter_code
_entity_poly.pdbx_strand_id
1 'polypeptide(L)'
;MGVFQCGIKTDTLARSRFAKNNNAPEHDEIRTFSLNKKQRDDLSKFLSYVLRHGPESIGLTLDRDGWADIGNLIESAGQHGQTFDRPMLIEVVDTNEKKRFTVSEDGQRIRAAQGHSTALVQLQHDEKVPPAVLYHGTAERFMASIEAQGLIPGGRHHVHLSEHQETAVEVGKRYGKPVLLTVDTQAMRKAGMQFFQADNGVWLVESVPVEFLSRTSVESWLR
;
A
#
# COMPACT_ATOMS: atom_id res chain seq x y z
N MET A 1 38.99 -64.92 40.28
CA MET A 1 39.89 -64.73 41.41
C MET A 1 39.97 -63.25 41.73
N GLY A 2 39.55 -62.88 42.85
CA GLY A 2 39.95 -61.95 43.81
C GLY A 2 38.92 -60.89 44.09
N VAL A 3 38.10 -61.23 45.04
CA VAL A 3 37.27 -60.36 45.89
C VAL A 3 38.18 -59.43 46.71
N PHE A 4 37.86 -58.20 46.97
CA PHE A 4 37.87 -57.69 48.33
C PHE A 4 37.01 -56.42 48.46
N GLN A 5 36.31 -56.47 49.52
CA GLN A 5 35.22 -55.66 50.04
C GLN A 5 35.75 -54.62 51.04
N CYS A 6 34.96 -53.65 51.33
CA CYS A 6 34.77 -52.95 52.60
C CYS A 6 35.30 -51.54 52.79
N GLY A 7 34.42 -50.73 53.28
CA GLY A 7 34.76 -49.57 54.07
C GLY A 7 33.75 -48.42 54.08
N ILE A 8 32.65 -48.61 54.82
CA ILE A 8 31.71 -47.53 55.20
C ILE A 8 32.42 -46.59 56.19
N LYS A 9 32.32 -45.28 56.01
CA LYS A 9 32.19 -44.34 57.15
C LYS A 9 31.35 -43.12 56.76
N THR A 10 30.32 -42.98 57.52
CA THR A 10 29.45 -41.80 57.72
C THR A 10 30.21 -40.65 58.36
N ASP A 11 29.96 -39.41 57.90
CA ASP A 11 29.75 -38.26 58.82
C ASP A 11 29.21 -37.05 58.05
N THR A 12 28.06 -36.63 58.36
CA THR A 12 27.56 -35.47 59.09
C THR A 12 27.78 -34.08 58.45
N LEU A 13 26.66 -33.50 58.05
CA LEU A 13 26.26 -32.07 58.15
C LEU A 13 27.20 -30.98 57.60
N ALA A 14 26.79 -30.39 56.46
CA ALA A 14 26.86 -28.93 56.33
C ALA A 14 25.65 -28.42 55.46
N ARG A 15 24.71 -27.80 56.13
CA ARG A 15 23.66 -26.97 55.54
C ARG A 15 24.32 -25.79 54.85
N SER A 16 24.26 -25.72 53.50
CA SER A 16 24.56 -24.53 52.74
C SER A 16 23.30 -24.10 51.98
N ARG A 17 22.91 -22.89 52.34
CA ARG A 17 21.75 -22.17 51.86
C ARG A 17 21.76 -22.07 50.31
N PHE A 18 20.85 -22.72 49.62
CA PHE A 18 20.51 -22.35 48.26
C PHE A 18 19.68 -21.07 48.29
N ALA A 19 20.36 -19.97 48.02
CA ALA A 19 19.69 -18.73 47.62
C ALA A 19 18.94 -18.99 46.30
N LYS A 20 17.63 -18.86 46.35
CA LYS A 20 16.77 -18.82 45.16
C LYS A 20 17.13 -17.56 44.37
N ASN A 21 17.90 -17.70 43.31
CA ASN A 21 18.03 -16.66 42.30
C ASN A 21 16.81 -16.77 41.40
N ASN A 22 15.74 -16.09 41.76
CA ASN A 22 14.59 -15.84 40.91
C ASN A 22 14.95 -14.69 39.97
N ASN A 23 15.78 -14.95 38.98
CA ASN A 23 15.80 -14.13 37.75
C ASN A 23 14.95 -14.87 36.71
N ALA A 24 13.65 -14.71 36.80
CA ALA A 24 12.81 -14.83 35.64
C ALA A 24 13.25 -13.73 34.65
N PRO A 25 13.38 -14.01 33.33
CA PRO A 25 13.63 -12.94 32.39
C PRO A 25 12.46 -11.96 32.49
N GLU A 26 12.78 -10.71 32.79
CA GLU A 26 11.85 -9.62 32.67
C GLU A 26 11.20 -9.72 31.30
N HIS A 27 9.87 -9.75 31.29
CA HIS A 27 9.09 -9.54 30.08
C HIS A 27 9.61 -8.25 29.43
N ASP A 28 10.30 -8.40 28.30
CA ASP A 28 10.52 -7.30 27.37
C ASP A 28 9.14 -6.69 27.10
N GLU A 29 8.89 -5.56 27.75
CA GLU A 29 7.78 -4.71 27.36
C GLU A 29 7.97 -4.39 25.90
N ILE A 30 7.21 -5.07 25.03
CA ILE A 30 7.07 -4.71 23.64
C ILE A 30 6.53 -3.29 23.66
N ARG A 31 7.44 -2.31 23.63
CA ARG A 31 7.09 -0.91 23.38
C ARG A 31 6.41 -0.89 22.03
N THR A 32 5.11 -0.91 22.02
CA THR A 32 4.28 -0.67 20.86
C THR A 32 4.51 0.79 20.47
N PHE A 33 5.53 1.03 19.65
CA PHE A 33 5.74 2.33 19.03
C PHE A 33 4.65 2.51 17.97
N SER A 34 3.51 3.04 18.40
CA SER A 34 2.48 3.48 17.45
C SER A 34 2.94 4.78 16.80
N LEU A 35 2.93 4.80 15.47
CA LEU A 35 3.26 5.97 14.68
C LEU A 35 2.21 7.07 14.92
N ASN A 36 2.63 8.32 15.07
CA ASN A 36 1.68 9.43 15.01
C ASN A 36 1.17 9.63 13.58
N LYS A 37 0.10 10.42 13.42
CA LYS A 37 -0.54 10.65 12.12
C LYS A 37 0.46 11.14 11.06
N LYS A 38 1.32 12.11 11.42
CA LYS A 38 2.31 12.66 10.49
C LYS A 38 3.30 11.59 10.03
N GLN A 39 3.81 10.79 10.95
CA GLN A 39 4.74 9.71 10.63
C GLN A 39 4.09 8.67 9.70
N ARG A 40 2.83 8.26 9.97
CA ARG A 40 2.08 7.37 9.07
C ARG A 40 1.91 7.96 7.68
N ASP A 41 1.52 9.23 7.59
CA ASP A 41 1.32 9.92 6.32
C ASP A 41 2.62 10.02 5.52
N ASP A 42 3.73 10.36 6.18
CA ASP A 42 5.03 10.51 5.53
C ASP A 42 5.59 9.14 5.07
N LEU A 43 5.48 8.10 5.90
CA LEU A 43 5.85 6.74 5.50
C LEU A 43 4.95 6.21 4.37
N SER A 44 3.63 6.47 4.43
CA SER A 44 2.71 6.09 3.34
C SER A 44 3.03 6.80 2.02
N LYS A 45 3.48 8.06 2.05
CA LYS A 45 3.93 8.78 0.84
C LYS A 45 5.21 8.17 0.29
N PHE A 46 6.20 7.92 1.17
CA PHE A 46 7.46 7.28 0.79
C PHE A 46 7.21 5.91 0.14
N LEU A 47 6.47 5.02 0.80
CA LEU A 47 6.11 3.72 0.25
C LEU A 47 5.36 3.84 -1.08
N SER A 48 4.43 4.81 -1.20
CA SER A 48 3.72 5.04 -2.46
C SER A 48 4.65 5.45 -3.59
N TYR A 49 5.69 6.22 -3.30
CA TYR A 49 6.67 6.65 -4.30
C TYR A 49 7.55 5.48 -4.75
N VAL A 50 8.20 4.79 -3.81
CA VAL A 50 9.16 3.73 -4.15
C VAL A 50 8.50 2.47 -4.73
N LEU A 51 7.26 2.17 -4.34
CA LEU A 51 6.54 1.01 -4.86
C LEU A 51 5.79 1.27 -6.17
N ARG A 52 5.73 2.53 -6.67
CA ARG A 52 4.99 2.87 -7.90
C ARG A 52 5.80 3.58 -8.95
N HIS A 53 6.69 4.46 -8.53
CA HIS A 53 7.26 5.48 -9.42
C HIS A 53 8.76 5.42 -9.52
N GLY A 54 9.47 5.19 -8.43
CA GLY A 54 10.92 5.28 -8.38
C GLY A 54 11.56 4.25 -7.44
N PRO A 55 11.37 2.94 -7.65
CA PRO A 55 12.04 1.92 -6.83
C PRO A 55 13.57 2.04 -6.92
N GLU A 56 14.08 2.40 -8.09
CA GLU A 56 15.51 2.61 -8.34
C GLU A 56 16.11 3.75 -7.50
N SER A 57 15.31 4.71 -7.03
CA SER A 57 15.78 5.81 -6.19
C SER A 57 16.39 5.36 -4.85
N ILE A 58 16.07 4.14 -4.43
CA ILE A 58 16.64 3.49 -3.24
C ILE A 58 17.29 2.13 -3.58
N GLY A 59 17.52 1.84 -4.86
CA GLY A 59 18.05 0.55 -5.29
C GLY A 59 17.09 -0.64 -5.09
N LEU A 60 15.78 -0.39 -4.94
CA LEU A 60 14.77 -1.42 -4.76
C LEU A 60 14.40 -2.05 -6.10
N THR A 61 14.28 -3.37 -6.12
CA THR A 61 13.79 -4.13 -7.28
C THR A 61 12.36 -4.60 -7.03
N LEU A 62 11.47 -4.36 -7.99
CA LEU A 62 10.13 -4.92 -8.03
C LEU A 62 10.05 -6.06 -9.04
N ASP A 63 9.26 -7.08 -8.75
CA ASP A 63 8.94 -8.07 -9.77
C ASP A 63 7.86 -7.56 -10.75
N ARG A 64 7.46 -8.40 -11.73
CA ARG A 64 6.47 -8.01 -12.75
C ARG A 64 5.10 -7.70 -12.14
N ASP A 65 4.78 -8.30 -11.01
CA ASP A 65 3.53 -8.09 -10.28
C ASP A 65 3.66 -7.00 -9.21
N GLY A 66 4.74 -6.21 -9.25
CA GLY A 66 5.00 -5.06 -8.38
C GLY A 66 5.39 -5.42 -6.96
N TRP A 67 5.70 -6.68 -6.65
CA TRP A 67 6.13 -7.09 -5.32
C TRP A 67 7.57 -6.70 -5.03
N ALA A 68 7.79 -6.18 -3.83
CA ALA A 68 9.09 -6.01 -3.20
C ALA A 68 9.19 -6.91 -1.97
N ASP A 69 10.38 -7.45 -1.70
CA ASP A 69 10.69 -8.07 -0.41
C ASP A 69 10.73 -7.00 0.68
N ILE A 70 10.06 -7.24 1.81
CA ILE A 70 9.94 -6.25 2.90
C ILE A 70 11.29 -6.03 3.59
N GLY A 71 12.11 -7.07 3.74
CA GLY A 71 13.44 -6.95 4.33
C GLY A 71 14.35 -6.06 3.49
N ASN A 72 14.40 -6.34 2.18
CA ASN A 72 15.17 -5.53 1.23
C ASN A 72 14.66 -4.08 1.16
N LEU A 73 13.35 -3.86 1.22
CA LEU A 73 12.77 -2.52 1.25
C LEU A 73 13.21 -1.73 2.49
N ILE A 74 13.17 -2.34 3.67
CA ILE A 74 13.58 -1.70 4.93
C ILE A 74 15.08 -1.39 4.89
N GLU A 75 15.91 -2.32 4.46
CA GLU A 75 17.35 -2.15 4.34
C GLU A 75 17.71 -1.03 3.35
N SER A 76 17.17 -1.09 2.13
CA SER A 76 17.39 -0.06 1.10
C SER A 76 16.92 1.32 1.55
N ALA A 77 15.75 1.41 2.21
CA ALA A 77 15.26 2.66 2.76
C ALA A 77 16.21 3.22 3.82
N GLY A 78 16.72 2.37 4.74
CA GLY A 78 17.68 2.75 5.78
C GLY A 78 18.96 3.34 5.19
N GLN A 79 19.51 2.72 4.13
CA GLN A 79 20.68 3.21 3.41
C GLN A 79 20.46 4.59 2.75
N HIS A 80 19.18 4.96 2.50
CA HIS A 80 18.79 6.24 1.89
C HIS A 80 18.13 7.21 2.89
N GLY A 81 18.39 7.02 4.19
CA GLY A 81 17.99 7.97 5.23
C GLY A 81 16.51 7.88 5.66
N GLN A 82 15.81 6.81 5.29
CA GLN A 82 14.45 6.51 5.75
C GLN A 82 14.49 5.36 6.75
N THR A 83 14.19 5.64 8.01
CA THR A 83 14.26 4.64 9.08
C THR A 83 12.86 4.23 9.53
N PHE A 84 12.50 2.98 9.31
CA PHE A 84 11.30 2.33 9.82
C PHE A 84 11.55 0.83 9.94
N ASP A 85 10.77 0.17 10.76
CA ASP A 85 10.80 -1.27 10.92
C ASP A 85 9.55 -1.95 10.35
N ARG A 86 9.51 -3.26 10.42
CA ARG A 86 8.39 -4.05 9.92
C ARG A 86 7.08 -3.76 10.64
N PRO A 87 7.01 -3.66 11.99
CA PRO A 87 5.81 -3.22 12.70
C PRO A 87 5.26 -1.89 12.21
N MET A 88 6.10 -0.88 12.01
CA MET A 88 5.71 0.43 11.48
C MET A 88 5.15 0.33 10.06
N LEU A 89 5.77 -0.49 9.21
CA LEU A 89 5.27 -0.73 7.85
C LEU A 89 3.89 -1.38 7.88
N ILE A 90 3.69 -2.41 8.69
CA ILE A 90 2.40 -3.10 8.82
C ILE A 90 1.34 -2.15 9.39
N GLU A 91 1.66 -1.33 10.41
CA GLU A 91 0.74 -0.31 10.91
C GLU A 91 0.27 0.64 9.80
N VAL A 92 1.19 1.10 8.94
CA VAL A 92 0.82 1.95 7.79
C VAL A 92 -0.07 1.21 6.80
N VAL A 93 0.15 -0.07 6.54
CA VAL A 93 -0.69 -0.87 5.64
C VAL A 93 -2.09 -1.03 6.23
N ASP A 94 -2.19 -1.44 7.50
CA ASP A 94 -3.46 -1.76 8.15
C ASP A 94 -4.33 -0.52 8.39
N THR A 95 -3.71 0.61 8.74
CA THR A 95 -4.41 1.87 8.98
C THR A 95 -4.67 2.69 7.71
N ASN A 96 -4.26 2.20 6.54
CA ASN A 96 -4.45 2.91 5.28
C ASN A 96 -5.88 2.76 4.76
N GLU A 97 -6.76 3.72 5.07
CA GLU A 97 -8.17 3.74 4.62
C GLU A 97 -8.32 3.53 3.10
N LYS A 98 -7.34 3.98 2.30
CA LYS A 98 -7.36 3.87 0.84
C LYS A 98 -6.79 2.55 0.33
N LYS A 99 -6.41 1.63 1.23
CA LYS A 99 -5.83 0.31 0.90
C LYS A 99 -4.83 0.38 -0.26
N ARG A 100 -3.83 1.27 -0.12
CA ARG A 100 -2.85 1.52 -1.18
C ARG A 100 -1.85 0.40 -1.36
N PHE A 101 -1.68 -0.43 -0.34
CA PHE A 101 -0.68 -1.48 -0.28
C PHE A 101 -1.32 -2.81 0.06
N THR A 102 -0.72 -3.87 -0.45
CA THR A 102 -1.08 -5.25 -0.16
C THR A 102 0.19 -5.96 0.33
N VAL A 103 0.07 -6.70 1.43
CA VAL A 103 1.12 -7.61 1.92
C VAL A 103 0.76 -9.01 1.46
N SER A 104 1.74 -9.80 1.04
CA SER A 104 1.53 -11.19 0.62
C SER A 104 1.08 -12.08 1.80
N GLU A 105 0.44 -13.21 1.51
CA GLU A 105 -0.08 -14.13 2.53
C GLU A 105 0.98 -14.64 3.50
N ASP A 106 2.21 -14.87 3.00
CA ASP A 106 3.37 -15.25 3.82
C ASP A 106 3.94 -14.07 4.62
N GLY A 107 3.42 -12.87 4.39
CA GLY A 107 3.85 -11.64 5.03
C GLY A 107 5.22 -11.14 4.58
N GLN A 108 5.91 -11.74 3.60
CA GLN A 108 7.29 -11.39 3.26
C GLN A 108 7.41 -10.29 2.22
N ARG A 109 6.37 -10.07 1.41
CA ARG A 109 6.39 -9.12 0.30
C ARG A 109 5.30 -8.07 0.43
N ILE A 110 5.55 -6.90 -0.14
CA ILE A 110 4.60 -5.79 -0.24
C ILE A 110 4.53 -5.27 -1.66
N ARG A 111 3.35 -4.85 -2.09
CA ARG A 111 3.17 -4.13 -3.36
C ARG A 111 2.18 -2.97 -3.21
N ALA A 112 2.24 -2.04 -4.14
CA ALA A 112 1.16 -1.07 -4.30
C ALA A 112 0.00 -1.72 -5.07
N ALA A 113 -1.24 -1.47 -4.62
CA ALA A 113 -2.44 -2.07 -5.24
C ALA A 113 -2.69 -1.59 -6.68
N GLN A 114 -2.19 -0.40 -7.05
CA GLN A 114 -2.35 0.20 -8.39
C GLN A 114 -1.50 1.47 -8.55
N GLY A 115 -1.48 2.01 -9.78
CA GLY A 115 -0.94 3.34 -10.07
C GLY A 115 0.55 3.37 -10.37
N HIS A 116 1.12 2.25 -10.80
CA HIS A 116 2.51 2.15 -11.24
C HIS A 116 2.76 2.98 -12.50
N SER A 117 3.94 3.55 -12.59
CA SER A 117 4.46 4.22 -13.78
C SER A 117 5.78 3.60 -14.27
N THR A 118 6.28 2.56 -13.60
CA THR A 118 7.47 1.84 -14.03
C THR A 118 7.08 0.85 -15.12
N ALA A 119 7.84 0.82 -16.21
CA ALA A 119 7.59 -0.10 -17.34
C ALA A 119 7.76 -1.59 -16.97
N LEU A 120 8.49 -1.87 -15.89
CA LEU A 120 8.77 -3.24 -15.42
C LEU A 120 7.56 -3.90 -14.77
N VAL A 121 6.69 -3.11 -14.13
CA VAL A 121 5.51 -3.62 -13.42
C VAL A 121 4.33 -3.69 -14.38
N GLN A 122 3.82 -4.89 -14.59
CA GLN A 122 2.67 -5.18 -15.44
C GLN A 122 1.60 -5.89 -14.62
N LEU A 123 1.01 -5.17 -13.66
CA LEU A 123 -0.09 -5.72 -12.87
C LEU A 123 -1.21 -6.18 -13.79
N GLN A 124 -1.54 -7.44 -13.68
CA GLN A 124 -2.77 -7.96 -14.24
C GLN A 124 -3.91 -7.69 -13.25
N HIS A 125 -4.90 -6.96 -13.73
CA HIS A 125 -6.13 -6.72 -12.98
C HIS A 125 -7.25 -7.55 -13.60
N ASP A 126 -8.15 -8.05 -12.76
CA ASP A 126 -9.31 -8.79 -13.25
C ASP A 126 -10.24 -7.88 -14.06
N GLU A 127 -10.62 -8.33 -15.23
CA GLU A 127 -11.69 -7.68 -16.00
C GLU A 127 -13.00 -7.82 -15.22
N LYS A 128 -13.67 -6.68 -15.01
CA LYS A 128 -14.96 -6.63 -14.30
C LYS A 128 -15.95 -5.74 -14.99
N VAL A 129 -17.22 -6.03 -14.74
CA VAL A 129 -18.33 -5.20 -15.21
C VAL A 129 -18.48 -4.02 -14.25
N PRO A 130 -18.21 -2.77 -14.72
CA PRO A 130 -18.36 -1.60 -13.86
C PRO A 130 -19.86 -1.25 -13.65
N PRO A 131 -20.19 -0.44 -12.61
CA PRO A 131 -21.45 0.29 -12.56
C PRO A 131 -21.71 1.06 -13.84
N ALA A 132 -22.95 1.41 -14.12
CA ALA A 132 -23.33 2.14 -15.35
C ALA A 132 -22.61 3.49 -15.50
N VAL A 133 -22.20 4.06 -14.37
CA VAL A 133 -21.53 5.35 -14.28
C VAL A 133 -20.35 5.24 -13.31
N LEU A 134 -19.22 5.82 -13.71
CA LEU A 134 -18.07 6.07 -12.85
C LEU A 134 -17.67 7.55 -12.91
N TYR A 135 -16.79 7.97 -11.99
CA TYR A 135 -16.42 9.36 -11.84
C TYR A 135 -14.90 9.56 -11.94
N HIS A 136 -14.53 10.71 -12.51
CA HIS A 136 -13.15 11.15 -12.55
C HIS A 136 -13.03 12.57 -11.99
N GLY A 137 -12.18 12.75 -10.99
CA GLY A 137 -11.87 14.04 -10.43
C GLY A 137 -10.63 14.66 -11.06
N THR A 138 -10.79 15.84 -11.62
CA THR A 138 -9.73 16.62 -12.27
C THR A 138 -9.76 18.07 -11.79
N ALA A 139 -8.96 18.93 -12.40
CA ALA A 139 -8.97 20.37 -12.11
C ALA A 139 -9.26 21.19 -13.39
N GLU A 140 -9.85 22.37 -13.21
CA GLU A 140 -10.25 23.28 -14.29
C GLU A 140 -9.13 23.50 -15.32
N ARG A 141 -7.89 23.63 -14.87
CA ARG A 141 -6.72 23.84 -15.76
C ARG A 141 -6.45 22.72 -16.76
N PHE A 142 -7.00 21.52 -16.54
CA PHE A 142 -6.82 20.38 -17.44
C PHE A 142 -7.99 20.19 -18.42
N MET A 143 -9.08 20.96 -18.26
CA MET A 143 -10.30 20.75 -19.03
C MET A 143 -10.09 20.89 -20.51
N ALA A 144 -9.36 21.93 -20.96
CA ALA A 144 -9.10 22.12 -22.40
C ALA A 144 -8.41 20.90 -23.05
N SER A 145 -7.48 20.26 -22.34
CA SER A 145 -6.82 19.04 -22.81
C SER A 145 -7.78 17.84 -22.82
N ILE A 146 -8.60 17.72 -21.78
CA ILE A 146 -9.58 16.61 -21.67
C ILE A 146 -10.67 16.74 -22.72
N GLU A 147 -11.16 17.94 -23.00
CA GLU A 147 -12.15 18.23 -24.05
C GLU A 147 -11.60 17.94 -25.46
N ALA A 148 -10.29 18.04 -25.65
CA ALA A 148 -9.66 17.77 -26.94
C ALA A 148 -9.35 16.28 -27.17
N GLN A 149 -9.00 15.52 -26.13
CA GLN A 149 -8.44 14.15 -26.29
C GLN A 149 -9.04 13.10 -25.37
N GLY A 150 -10.00 13.47 -24.50
CA GLY A 150 -10.54 12.58 -23.48
C GLY A 150 -9.60 12.40 -22.28
N LEU A 151 -9.86 11.38 -21.46
CA LEU A 151 -8.97 11.01 -20.37
C LEU A 151 -7.95 9.99 -20.88
N ILE A 152 -6.69 10.33 -20.70
CA ILE A 152 -5.54 9.46 -21.00
C ILE A 152 -4.75 9.22 -19.71
N PRO A 153 -4.04 8.08 -19.57
CA PRO A 153 -3.39 7.70 -18.32
C PRO A 153 -2.20 8.58 -17.91
N GLY A 154 -1.66 9.37 -18.81
CA GLY A 154 -0.45 10.16 -18.58
C GLY A 154 0.77 9.26 -18.31
N GLY A 155 1.44 9.45 -17.19
CA GLY A 155 2.57 8.61 -16.79
C GLY A 155 2.19 7.26 -16.18
N ARG A 156 0.90 6.92 -16.09
CA ARG A 156 0.43 5.65 -15.53
C ARG A 156 0.02 4.69 -16.65
N HIS A 157 -0.27 3.44 -16.30
CA HIS A 157 -0.73 2.45 -17.27
C HIS A 157 -2.23 2.59 -17.61
N HIS A 158 -3.03 3.13 -16.70
CA HIS A 158 -4.49 3.25 -16.83
C HIS A 158 -5.01 4.59 -16.32
N VAL A 159 -6.15 5.00 -16.84
CA VAL A 159 -7.01 6.02 -16.25
C VAL A 159 -7.70 5.43 -15.02
N HIS A 160 -7.73 6.18 -13.91
CA HIS A 160 -8.32 5.77 -12.65
C HIS A 160 -9.69 6.42 -12.48
N LEU A 161 -10.69 5.60 -12.21
CA LEU A 161 -12.07 6.03 -12.00
C LEU A 161 -12.57 5.59 -10.62
N SER A 162 -13.56 6.29 -10.09
CA SER A 162 -14.15 6.04 -8.78
C SER A 162 -15.64 5.76 -8.90
N GLU A 163 -16.18 4.90 -8.03
CA GLU A 163 -17.63 4.74 -7.88
C GLU A 163 -18.27 5.91 -7.13
N HIS A 164 -17.48 6.65 -6.34
CA HIS A 164 -17.97 7.69 -5.46
C HIS A 164 -17.52 9.07 -5.93
N GLN A 165 -18.48 9.99 -6.05
CA GLN A 165 -18.25 11.38 -6.45
C GLN A 165 -17.32 12.11 -5.48
N GLU A 166 -17.53 11.91 -4.18
CA GLU A 166 -16.74 12.54 -3.11
C GLU A 166 -15.25 12.20 -3.25
N THR A 167 -14.97 10.91 -3.49
CA THR A 167 -13.58 10.45 -3.69
C THR A 167 -12.96 11.10 -4.92
N ALA A 168 -13.71 11.19 -6.02
CA ALA A 168 -13.23 11.82 -7.23
C ALA A 168 -12.98 13.34 -7.03
N VAL A 169 -13.89 14.04 -6.37
CA VAL A 169 -13.72 15.48 -6.05
C VAL A 169 -12.48 15.71 -5.18
N GLU A 170 -12.26 14.89 -4.14
CA GLU A 170 -11.06 14.99 -3.30
C GLU A 170 -9.75 14.75 -4.07
N VAL A 171 -9.78 13.94 -5.11
CA VAL A 171 -8.63 13.79 -6.02
C VAL A 171 -8.43 15.06 -6.83
N GLY A 172 -9.49 15.62 -7.40
CA GLY A 172 -9.44 16.85 -8.21
C GLY A 172 -8.90 18.06 -7.42
N LYS A 173 -9.33 18.23 -6.16
CA LYS A 173 -8.87 19.32 -5.27
C LYS A 173 -7.35 19.42 -5.13
N ARG A 174 -6.62 18.30 -5.27
CA ARG A 174 -5.14 18.30 -5.17
C ARG A 174 -4.45 19.08 -6.28
N TYR A 175 -5.15 19.29 -7.39
CA TYR A 175 -4.60 19.90 -8.60
C TYR A 175 -5.14 21.32 -8.86
N GLY A 176 -6.01 21.86 -8.00
CA GLY A 176 -6.59 23.19 -8.12
C GLY A 176 -8.10 23.19 -7.96
N LYS A 177 -8.80 24.11 -8.65
CA LYS A 177 -10.27 24.16 -8.64
C LYS A 177 -10.83 22.85 -9.21
N PRO A 178 -11.55 22.04 -8.38
CA PRO A 178 -11.95 20.72 -8.78
C PRO A 178 -13.03 20.73 -9.85
N VAL A 179 -12.96 19.77 -10.76
CA VAL A 179 -14.00 19.43 -11.73
C VAL A 179 -14.31 17.97 -11.58
N LEU A 180 -15.60 17.65 -11.53
CA LEU A 180 -16.09 16.27 -11.52
C LEU A 180 -16.57 15.90 -12.94
N LEU A 181 -16.01 14.84 -13.47
CA LEU A 181 -16.44 14.24 -14.73
C LEU A 181 -17.18 12.94 -14.45
N THR A 182 -18.30 12.77 -15.12
CA THR A 182 -19.06 11.53 -15.17
C THR A 182 -18.67 10.77 -16.44
N VAL A 183 -18.45 9.48 -16.28
CA VAL A 183 -18.06 8.54 -17.34
C VAL A 183 -19.20 7.56 -17.59
N ASP A 184 -19.74 7.52 -18.80
CA ASP A 184 -20.76 6.54 -19.24
C ASP A 184 -20.07 5.21 -19.56
N THR A 185 -19.88 4.39 -18.54
CA THR A 185 -19.25 3.08 -18.68
C THR A 185 -20.13 2.09 -19.44
N GLN A 186 -21.46 2.27 -19.39
CA GLN A 186 -22.36 1.41 -20.14
C GLN A 186 -22.22 1.60 -21.65
N ALA A 187 -22.12 2.86 -22.11
CA ALA A 187 -21.89 3.17 -23.51
C ALA A 187 -20.48 2.71 -23.93
N MET A 188 -19.45 2.95 -23.11
CA MET A 188 -18.08 2.50 -23.37
C MET A 188 -18.00 0.98 -23.53
N ARG A 189 -18.67 0.20 -22.66
CA ARG A 189 -18.71 -1.26 -22.78
C ARG A 189 -19.42 -1.73 -24.04
N LYS A 190 -20.51 -1.07 -24.44
CA LYS A 190 -21.18 -1.35 -25.73
C LYS A 190 -20.26 -1.07 -26.92
N ALA A 191 -19.33 -0.13 -26.77
CA ALA A 191 -18.29 0.16 -27.76
C ALA A 191 -17.08 -0.82 -27.67
N GLY A 192 -17.14 -1.85 -26.81
CA GLY A 192 -16.11 -2.89 -26.69
C GLY A 192 -14.96 -2.55 -25.73
N MET A 193 -15.06 -1.49 -24.95
CA MET A 193 -14.00 -1.11 -24.00
C MET A 193 -14.05 -1.97 -22.74
N GLN A 194 -12.87 -2.41 -22.29
CA GLN A 194 -12.70 -3.26 -21.12
C GLN A 194 -12.42 -2.41 -19.87
N PHE A 195 -12.96 -2.85 -18.76
CA PHE A 195 -12.72 -2.26 -17.44
C PHE A 195 -12.12 -3.30 -16.50
N PHE A 196 -11.19 -2.82 -15.68
CA PHE A 196 -10.53 -3.64 -14.67
C PHE A 196 -10.74 -3.01 -13.30
N GLN A 197 -10.62 -3.81 -12.24
CA GLN A 197 -10.69 -3.30 -10.89
C GLN A 197 -9.45 -3.71 -10.12
N ALA A 198 -8.77 -2.73 -9.53
CA ALA A 198 -7.64 -2.98 -8.64
C ALA A 198 -8.11 -3.54 -7.28
N ASP A 199 -7.20 -4.18 -6.52
CA ASP A 199 -7.47 -4.78 -5.20
C ASP A 199 -8.12 -3.79 -4.22
N ASN A 200 -7.85 -2.52 -4.36
CA ASN A 200 -8.42 -1.46 -3.50
C ASN A 200 -9.73 -0.85 -4.03
N GLY A 201 -10.38 -1.49 -5.00
CA GLY A 201 -11.67 -1.07 -5.55
C GLY A 201 -11.62 0.06 -6.58
N VAL A 202 -10.45 0.58 -6.91
CA VAL A 202 -10.31 1.60 -7.97
C VAL A 202 -10.54 0.96 -9.34
N TRP A 203 -11.39 1.60 -10.15
CA TRP A 203 -11.62 1.19 -11.52
C TRP A 203 -10.56 1.72 -12.47
N LEU A 204 -10.19 0.89 -13.41
CA LEU A 204 -9.10 1.12 -14.36
C LEU A 204 -9.62 0.92 -15.77
N VAL A 205 -9.23 1.81 -16.68
CA VAL A 205 -9.52 1.72 -18.10
C VAL A 205 -8.34 2.31 -18.89
N GLU A 206 -8.12 1.86 -20.10
CA GLU A 206 -7.02 2.33 -20.93
C GLU A 206 -7.14 3.83 -21.24
N SER A 207 -8.31 4.27 -21.65
CA SER A 207 -8.63 5.69 -21.91
C SER A 207 -10.14 5.90 -21.82
N VAL A 208 -10.58 7.18 -21.77
CA VAL A 208 -12.00 7.54 -21.88
C VAL A 208 -12.16 8.57 -22.98
N PRO A 209 -12.70 8.22 -24.15
CA PRO A 209 -13.01 9.16 -25.21
C PRO A 209 -13.98 10.26 -24.78
N VAL A 210 -13.89 11.41 -25.42
CA VAL A 210 -14.64 12.63 -25.03
C VAL A 210 -16.15 12.41 -25.06
N GLU A 211 -16.65 11.64 -26.02
CA GLU A 211 -18.07 11.35 -26.21
C GLU A 211 -18.72 10.60 -25.03
N PHE A 212 -17.92 9.94 -24.19
CA PHE A 212 -18.41 9.24 -22.99
C PHE A 212 -18.23 10.07 -21.71
N LEU A 213 -17.76 11.33 -21.83
CA LEU A 213 -17.56 12.24 -20.71
C LEU A 213 -18.67 13.27 -20.64
N SER A 214 -19.10 13.56 -19.43
CA SER A 214 -19.94 14.73 -19.15
C SER A 214 -19.45 15.45 -17.89
N ARG A 215 -19.58 16.78 -17.88
CA ARG A 215 -19.23 17.57 -16.70
C ARG A 215 -20.39 17.58 -15.72
N THR A 216 -20.12 17.20 -14.48
CA THR A 216 -21.11 17.21 -13.40
C THR A 216 -20.96 18.51 -12.60
N SER A 217 -22.07 19.18 -12.32
CA SER A 217 -22.08 20.35 -11.44
C SER A 217 -21.66 19.96 -10.01
N VAL A 218 -20.62 20.61 -9.48
CA VAL A 218 -20.11 20.38 -8.11
C VAL A 218 -20.66 21.39 -7.10
N GLU A 219 -21.64 22.19 -7.46
CA GLU A 219 -22.13 23.28 -6.60
C GLU A 219 -22.67 22.84 -5.23
N SER A 220 -23.08 21.58 -5.09
CA SER A 220 -23.57 21.02 -3.83
C SER A 220 -22.45 20.58 -2.85
N TRP A 221 -21.19 20.52 -3.30
CA TRP A 221 -20.06 19.96 -2.54
C TRP A 221 -19.10 21.00 -1.96
N LEU A 222 -19.32 22.26 -2.25
CA LEU A 222 -18.46 23.38 -1.80
C LEU A 222 -19.01 24.12 -0.57
N ARG A 223 -20.02 23.55 0.10
CA ARG A 223 -20.59 24.14 1.33
C ARG A 223 -20.04 23.47 2.57
#